data_de8c078155a7b832af33c7e54bf65fde
#
_entry.id   de8c078155a7b832af33c7e54bf65fde
#
_cell.length_a   1.000
_cell.length_b   1.000
_cell.length_c   1.000
_cell.angle_alpha   90.00
_cell.angle_beta   90.00
_cell.angle_gamma   90.00
#
_symmetry.space_group_name_H-M   'P 1'
#
loop_
_entity.id
_entity.type
_entity.pdbx_description
1 polymer ?
#
loop_
_entity_poly.entity_id
_entity_poly.type
_entity_poly.pdbx_seq_one_letter_code
_entity_poly.pdbx_strand_id
1 'polypeptide(L)'
;MQNGKFFLISFILVILFLLLYLFKGFLLVIIIASLMAVATSNINAKFLNLTKGHKFLASILTTACMVLLFFAPFVYAMIELAKALKNFDINLVTQTLDYVKNYQFTLPESFNFLEPKIKEFLASIDLNSISKQILSYASSFTKSGAKFLIDMVLICVFYFFANLYGTELVIYLKSIIPIDKKELDDVLSEVGNVMAVVLYSMVIVAIFQGALFGLITMFYGYDGILMGVIFAVSSLIPAIGGALIYV
;
A
#
# COMPACT_ATOMS: atom_id res chain seq x y z
N MET A 1 -2.16 52.61 5.45
CA MET A 1 -1.91 51.57 4.42
C MET A 1 -1.35 50.25 4.93
N GLN A 2 -0.63 50.19 6.07
CA GLN A 2 -0.11 48.93 6.64
C GLN A 2 -1.21 47.99 7.14
N ASN A 3 -2.25 48.52 7.80
CA ASN A 3 -3.34 47.69 8.37
C ASN A 3 -4.12 46.90 7.31
N GLY A 4 -4.29 47.48 6.09
CA GLY A 4 -4.96 46.77 4.98
C GLY A 4 -4.17 45.57 4.44
N LYS A 5 -2.82 45.67 4.43
CA LYS A 5 -1.96 44.53 4.02
C LYS A 5 -1.99 43.42 5.03
N PHE A 6 -1.95 43.73 6.34
CA PHE A 6 -2.07 42.74 7.39
C PHE A 6 -3.42 42.02 7.38
N PHE A 7 -4.52 42.77 7.17
CA PHE A 7 -5.85 42.19 7.02
C PHE A 7 -5.90 41.22 5.84
N LEU A 8 -5.39 41.62 4.69
CA LEU A 8 -5.37 40.81 3.46
C LEU A 8 -4.56 39.50 3.68
N ILE A 9 -3.37 39.63 4.27
CA ILE A 9 -2.50 38.46 4.58
C ILE A 9 -3.21 37.52 5.54
N SER A 10 -3.78 38.03 6.64
CA SER A 10 -4.51 37.21 7.61
C SER A 10 -5.71 36.53 6.96
N PHE A 11 -6.44 37.21 6.11
CA PHE A 11 -7.60 36.65 5.39
C PHE A 11 -7.15 35.51 4.44
N ILE A 12 -6.07 35.72 3.68
CA ILE A 12 -5.50 34.65 2.81
C ILE A 12 -5.05 33.45 3.63
N LEU A 13 -4.39 33.67 4.78
CA LEU A 13 -3.95 32.58 5.66
C LEU A 13 -5.14 31.78 6.22
N VAL A 14 -6.22 32.47 6.61
CA VAL A 14 -7.44 31.80 7.08
C VAL A 14 -8.06 30.95 5.96
N ILE A 15 -8.19 31.51 4.75
CA ILE A 15 -8.71 30.76 3.59
C ILE A 15 -7.82 29.56 3.30
N LEU A 16 -6.50 29.74 3.29
CA LEU A 16 -5.54 28.64 3.05
C LEU A 16 -5.67 27.55 4.09
N PHE A 17 -5.77 27.91 5.37
CA PHE A 17 -5.99 26.96 6.46
C PHE A 17 -7.31 26.20 6.32
N LEU A 18 -8.42 26.89 6.00
CA LEU A 18 -9.70 26.26 5.76
C LEU A 18 -9.66 25.31 4.56
N LEU A 19 -8.97 25.70 3.49
CA LEU A 19 -8.77 24.88 2.31
C LEU A 19 -7.98 23.61 2.65
N LEU A 20 -6.85 23.75 3.34
CA LEU A 20 -6.06 22.60 3.79
C LEU A 20 -6.84 21.70 4.75
N TYR A 21 -7.63 22.28 5.65
CA TYR A 21 -8.49 21.52 6.55
C TYR A 21 -9.58 20.75 5.79
N LEU A 22 -10.22 21.36 4.80
CA LEU A 22 -11.23 20.72 3.95
C LEU A 22 -10.64 19.56 3.15
N PHE A 23 -9.44 19.76 2.60
CA PHE A 23 -8.77 18.75 1.77
C PHE A 23 -7.86 17.79 2.54
N LYS A 24 -7.79 17.89 3.88
CA LYS A 24 -6.88 17.05 4.69
C LYS A 24 -7.01 15.55 4.40
N GLY A 25 -8.24 15.08 4.11
CA GLY A 25 -8.51 13.67 3.78
C GLY A 25 -7.94 13.23 2.44
N PHE A 26 -7.72 14.17 1.52
CA PHE A 26 -7.18 13.92 0.18
C PHE A 26 -5.69 14.22 0.06
N LEU A 27 -5.10 14.94 1.02
CA LEU A 27 -3.71 15.37 0.94
C LEU A 27 -2.75 14.19 0.74
N LEU A 28 -2.94 13.11 1.48
CA LEU A 28 -2.10 11.91 1.35
C LEU A 28 -2.22 11.31 -0.06
N VAL A 29 -3.43 11.21 -0.58
CA VAL A 29 -3.72 10.69 -1.92
C VAL A 29 -3.07 11.56 -3.00
N ILE A 30 -3.17 12.88 -2.87
CA ILE A 30 -2.56 13.84 -3.80
C ILE A 30 -1.04 13.74 -3.76
N ILE A 31 -0.45 13.66 -2.56
CA ILE A 31 1.00 13.52 -2.38
C ILE A 31 1.48 12.22 -3.03
N ILE A 32 0.85 11.09 -2.72
CA ILE A 32 1.22 9.80 -3.30
C ILE A 32 1.11 9.85 -4.82
N ALA A 33 -0.01 10.32 -5.37
CA ALA A 33 -0.22 10.43 -6.80
C ALA A 33 0.83 11.33 -7.49
N SER A 34 1.18 12.44 -6.85
CA SER A 34 2.20 13.36 -7.36
C SER A 34 3.59 12.74 -7.35
N LEU A 35 3.98 12.08 -6.25
CA LEU A 35 5.26 11.37 -6.15
C LEU A 35 5.36 10.25 -7.18
N MET A 36 4.29 9.47 -7.38
CA MET A 36 4.23 8.44 -8.41
C MET A 36 4.35 9.04 -9.82
N ALA A 37 3.69 10.18 -10.10
CA ALA A 37 3.79 10.86 -11.40
C ALA A 37 5.23 11.35 -11.67
N VAL A 38 5.89 11.90 -10.66
CA VAL A 38 7.30 12.31 -10.77
C VAL A 38 8.19 11.09 -11.02
N ALA A 39 8.03 10.01 -10.26
CA ALA A 39 8.81 8.78 -10.41
C ALA A 39 8.63 8.10 -11.77
N THR A 40 7.46 8.24 -12.40
CA THR A 40 7.13 7.63 -13.70
C THR A 40 7.17 8.62 -14.86
N SER A 41 7.69 9.82 -14.65
CA SER A 41 7.79 10.86 -15.69
C SER A 41 8.48 10.37 -16.95
N ASN A 42 9.53 9.55 -16.82
CA ASN A 42 10.24 8.93 -17.95
C ASN A 42 9.34 7.95 -18.75
N ILE A 43 8.43 7.24 -18.09
CA ILE A 43 7.46 6.34 -18.74
C ILE A 43 6.45 7.19 -19.50
N ASN A 44 5.93 8.25 -18.86
CA ASN A 44 4.98 9.17 -19.49
C ASN A 44 5.61 9.84 -20.72
N ALA A 45 6.88 10.26 -20.66
CA ALA A 45 7.60 10.81 -21.80
C ALA A 45 7.74 9.82 -22.97
N LYS A 46 7.98 8.53 -22.68
CA LYS A 46 8.02 7.48 -23.71
C LYS A 46 6.65 7.31 -24.38
N PHE A 47 5.57 7.27 -23.59
CA PHE A 47 4.21 7.21 -24.14
C PHE A 47 3.82 8.48 -24.91
N LEU A 48 4.30 9.65 -24.47
CA LEU A 48 4.09 10.89 -25.19
C LEU A 48 4.73 10.84 -26.59
N ASN A 49 5.95 10.30 -26.71
CA ASN A 49 6.60 10.09 -27.99
C ASN A 49 5.84 9.06 -28.85
N LEU A 50 5.38 7.97 -28.25
CA LEU A 50 4.61 6.92 -28.94
C LEU A 50 3.26 7.46 -29.46
N THR A 51 2.61 8.33 -28.72
CA THR A 51 1.33 8.97 -29.08
C THR A 51 1.51 10.24 -29.92
N LYS A 52 2.70 10.47 -30.49
CA LYS A 52 2.99 11.63 -31.35
C LYS A 52 2.66 12.97 -30.69
N GLY A 53 2.89 13.10 -29.38
CA GLY A 53 2.68 14.34 -28.62
C GLY A 53 1.26 14.53 -28.05
N HIS A 54 0.36 13.53 -28.20
CA HIS A 54 -0.97 13.61 -27.59
C HIS A 54 -0.91 13.36 -26.08
N LYS A 55 -0.78 14.44 -25.27
CA LYS A 55 -0.65 14.38 -23.80
C LYS A 55 -1.75 13.58 -23.13
N PHE A 56 -3.00 13.74 -23.55
CA PHE A 56 -4.15 13.03 -22.97
C PHE A 56 -4.00 11.51 -23.13
N LEU A 57 -3.67 11.05 -24.36
CA LEU A 57 -3.47 9.61 -24.61
C LEU A 57 -2.26 9.06 -23.87
N ALA A 58 -1.15 9.81 -23.82
CA ALA A 58 0.03 9.42 -23.06
C ALA A 58 -0.30 9.25 -21.58
N SER A 59 -1.03 10.18 -20.97
CA SER A 59 -1.43 10.13 -19.56
C SER A 59 -2.37 8.96 -19.28
N ILE A 60 -3.31 8.63 -20.20
CA ILE A 60 -4.15 7.44 -20.09
C ILE A 60 -3.30 6.17 -20.12
N LEU A 61 -2.39 6.02 -21.07
CA LEU A 61 -1.54 4.83 -21.19
C LEU A 61 -0.64 4.66 -19.97
N THR A 62 -0.06 5.77 -19.47
CA THR A 62 0.76 5.76 -18.25
C THR A 62 -0.07 5.33 -17.05
N THR A 63 -1.28 5.87 -16.90
CA THR A 63 -2.19 5.51 -15.81
C THR A 63 -2.64 4.06 -15.91
N ALA A 64 -2.99 3.58 -17.10
CA ALA A 64 -3.35 2.18 -17.33
C ALA A 64 -2.20 1.23 -17.00
N CYS A 65 -0.98 1.56 -17.37
CA CYS A 65 0.22 0.79 -17.02
C CYS A 65 0.40 0.70 -15.49
N MET A 66 0.21 1.83 -14.79
CA MET A 66 0.28 1.87 -13.32
C MET A 66 -0.83 1.05 -12.66
N VAL A 67 -2.06 1.14 -13.16
CA VAL A 67 -3.18 0.32 -12.67
C VAL A 67 -2.88 -1.17 -12.83
N LEU A 68 -2.38 -1.58 -13.98
CA LEU A 68 -2.06 -2.98 -14.24
C LEU A 68 -0.89 -3.48 -13.37
N LEU A 69 0.13 -2.66 -13.18
CA LEU A 69 1.34 -3.08 -12.46
C LEU A 69 1.15 -3.10 -10.94
N PHE A 70 0.48 -2.10 -10.36
CA PHE A 70 0.36 -1.94 -8.91
C PHE A 70 -1.03 -2.31 -8.40
N PHE A 71 -2.09 -1.84 -9.04
CA PHE A 71 -3.42 -1.96 -8.47
C PHE A 71 -4.08 -3.30 -8.81
N ALA A 72 -3.86 -3.85 -9.99
CA ALA A 72 -4.46 -5.14 -10.36
C ALA A 72 -3.98 -6.29 -9.44
N PRO A 73 -2.67 -6.46 -9.16
CA PRO A 73 -2.20 -7.46 -8.19
C PRO A 73 -2.76 -7.22 -6.79
N PHE A 74 -2.86 -5.95 -6.37
CA PHE A 74 -3.39 -5.61 -5.06
C PHE A 74 -4.89 -5.94 -4.94
N VAL A 75 -5.69 -5.56 -5.94
CA VAL A 75 -7.13 -5.89 -5.99
C VAL A 75 -7.33 -7.41 -6.02
N TYR A 76 -6.51 -8.13 -6.79
CA TYR A 76 -6.54 -9.59 -6.82
C TYR A 76 -6.27 -10.18 -5.43
N ALA A 77 -5.20 -9.75 -4.76
CA ALA A 77 -4.87 -10.21 -3.40
C ALA A 77 -6.00 -9.90 -2.41
N MET A 78 -6.62 -8.71 -2.51
CA MET A 78 -7.75 -8.31 -1.66
C MET A 78 -8.98 -9.19 -1.88
N ILE A 79 -9.30 -9.52 -3.12
CA ILE A 79 -10.44 -10.39 -3.46
C ILE A 79 -10.22 -11.81 -2.92
N GLU A 80 -9.04 -12.38 -3.12
CA GLU A 80 -8.72 -13.73 -2.65
C GLU A 80 -8.69 -13.78 -1.12
N LEU A 81 -8.13 -12.77 -0.47
CA LEU A 81 -8.17 -12.68 0.99
C LEU A 81 -9.59 -12.55 1.53
N ALA A 82 -10.45 -11.77 0.86
CA ALA A 82 -11.86 -11.65 1.23
C ALA A 82 -12.61 -12.99 1.07
N LYS A 83 -12.32 -13.75 -0.01
CA LYS A 83 -12.87 -15.11 -0.20
C LYS A 83 -12.39 -16.05 0.91
N ALA A 84 -11.10 -16.03 1.23
CA ALA A 84 -10.53 -16.85 2.29
C ALA A 84 -11.20 -16.54 3.65
N LEU A 85 -11.39 -15.25 3.98
CA LEU A 85 -12.07 -14.84 5.21
C LEU A 85 -13.56 -15.25 5.22
N LYS A 86 -14.25 -15.18 4.09
CA LYS A 86 -15.65 -15.61 3.99
C LYS A 86 -15.82 -17.12 4.17
N ASN A 87 -14.86 -17.90 3.65
CA ASN A 87 -14.87 -19.36 3.71
C ASN A 87 -14.19 -19.90 4.99
N PHE A 88 -13.71 -19.00 5.85
CA PHE A 88 -13.04 -19.37 7.08
C PHE A 88 -14.04 -19.94 8.08
N ASP A 89 -13.94 -21.27 8.31
CA ASP A 89 -14.78 -21.97 9.28
C ASP A 89 -14.15 -21.87 10.66
N ILE A 90 -14.72 -20.97 11.48
CA ILE A 90 -14.25 -20.77 12.85
C ILE A 90 -14.46 -22.03 13.72
N ASN A 91 -15.44 -22.87 13.35
CA ASN A 91 -15.69 -24.12 14.09
C ASN A 91 -14.54 -25.10 13.88
N LEU A 92 -13.91 -25.08 12.71
CA LEU A 92 -12.75 -25.92 12.42
C LEU A 92 -11.55 -25.53 13.29
N VAL A 93 -11.35 -24.24 13.52
CA VAL A 93 -10.30 -23.74 14.42
C VAL A 93 -10.60 -24.12 15.86
N THR A 94 -11.84 -23.94 16.33
CA THR A 94 -12.22 -24.32 17.70
C THR A 94 -12.09 -25.82 17.92
N GLN A 95 -12.56 -26.64 16.97
CA GLN A 95 -12.41 -28.11 17.04
C GLN A 95 -10.94 -28.54 17.04
N THR A 96 -10.10 -27.95 16.20
CA THR A 96 -8.68 -28.27 16.15
C THR A 96 -7.98 -27.88 17.46
N LEU A 97 -8.30 -26.71 18.01
CA LEU A 97 -7.73 -26.27 19.29
C LEU A 97 -8.24 -27.13 20.47
N ASP A 98 -9.53 -27.51 20.47
CA ASP A 98 -10.07 -28.43 21.48
C ASP A 98 -9.42 -29.79 21.37
N TYR A 99 -9.16 -30.29 20.15
CA TYR A 99 -8.42 -31.53 19.94
C TYR A 99 -7.00 -31.40 20.49
N VAL A 100 -6.28 -30.33 20.22
CA VAL A 100 -4.91 -30.09 20.72
C VAL A 100 -4.90 -29.93 22.25
N LYS A 101 -5.89 -29.28 22.86
CA LYS A 101 -6.02 -29.15 24.31
C LYS A 101 -6.23 -30.50 25.02
N ASN A 102 -7.02 -31.34 24.37
CA ASN A 102 -7.37 -32.66 24.92
C ASN A 102 -6.38 -33.77 24.51
N TYR A 103 -5.42 -33.43 23.62
CA TYR A 103 -4.42 -34.40 23.20
C TYR A 103 -3.45 -34.74 24.33
N GLN A 104 -3.36 -36.04 24.63
CA GLN A 104 -2.40 -36.53 25.62
C GLN A 104 -1.01 -36.59 24.97
N PHE A 105 -0.19 -35.59 25.25
CA PHE A 105 1.20 -35.62 24.84
C PHE A 105 1.96 -36.62 25.67
N THR A 106 2.37 -37.75 25.08
CA THR A 106 3.34 -38.68 25.70
C THR A 106 4.74 -38.22 25.31
N LEU A 107 5.37 -37.47 26.20
CA LEU A 107 6.75 -37.04 26.01
C LEU A 107 7.71 -38.16 26.46
N PRO A 108 8.90 -38.30 25.84
CA PRO A 108 9.96 -39.15 26.38
C PRO A 108 10.30 -38.76 27.83
N GLU A 109 10.69 -39.72 28.66
CA GLU A 109 10.94 -39.49 30.10
C GLU A 109 11.84 -38.29 30.40
N SER A 110 12.82 -38.04 29.54
CA SER A 110 13.73 -36.88 29.63
C SER A 110 13.04 -35.52 29.54
N PHE A 111 11.81 -35.43 29.02
CA PHE A 111 11.06 -34.19 28.79
C PHE A 111 9.77 -34.10 29.61
N ASN A 112 9.51 -35.01 30.53
CA ASN A 112 8.29 -35.02 31.35
C ASN A 112 8.11 -33.76 32.20
N PHE A 113 9.17 -32.99 32.47
CA PHE A 113 9.09 -31.70 33.16
C PHE A 113 8.40 -30.61 32.34
N LEU A 114 8.29 -30.77 31.02
CA LEU A 114 7.63 -29.83 30.12
C LEU A 114 6.11 -30.07 30.02
N GLU A 115 5.65 -31.28 30.30
CA GLU A 115 4.24 -31.65 30.18
C GLU A 115 3.29 -30.74 30.97
N PRO A 116 3.53 -30.41 32.26
CA PRO A 116 2.66 -29.49 32.99
C PRO A 116 2.67 -28.09 32.42
N LYS A 117 3.83 -27.59 31.95
CA LYS A 117 3.95 -26.27 31.34
C LYS A 117 3.22 -26.17 30.00
N ILE A 118 3.29 -27.24 29.20
CA ILE A 118 2.55 -27.30 27.91
C ILE A 118 1.05 -27.32 28.18
N LYS A 119 0.57 -28.11 29.15
CA LYS A 119 -0.84 -28.17 29.55
C LYS A 119 -1.32 -26.82 30.09
N GLU A 120 -0.55 -26.16 30.92
CA GLU A 120 -0.86 -24.81 31.43
C GLU A 120 -0.93 -23.79 30.32
N PHE A 121 0.03 -23.80 29.39
CA PHE A 121 0.03 -22.92 28.21
C PHE A 121 -1.20 -23.18 27.34
N LEU A 122 -1.52 -24.42 27.00
CA LEU A 122 -2.70 -24.77 26.21
C LEU A 122 -4.01 -24.42 26.93
N ALA A 123 -4.08 -24.57 28.25
CA ALA A 123 -5.24 -24.16 29.04
C ALA A 123 -5.41 -22.63 29.09
N SER A 124 -4.31 -21.87 29.02
CA SER A 124 -4.35 -20.41 29.02
C SER A 124 -4.88 -19.80 27.71
N ILE A 125 -4.95 -20.59 26.63
CA ILE A 125 -5.47 -20.14 25.34
C ILE A 125 -7.00 -19.98 25.44
N ASP A 126 -7.45 -18.72 25.41
CA ASP A 126 -8.88 -18.40 25.36
C ASP A 126 -9.41 -18.42 23.93
N LEU A 127 -10.09 -19.50 23.58
CA LEU A 127 -10.70 -19.71 22.25
C LEU A 127 -11.73 -18.66 21.88
N ASN A 128 -12.49 -18.17 22.88
CA ASN A 128 -13.50 -17.14 22.65
C ASN A 128 -12.86 -15.80 22.32
N SER A 129 -11.74 -15.48 22.96
CA SER A 129 -10.95 -14.29 22.67
C SER A 129 -10.37 -14.34 21.24
N ILE A 130 -9.78 -15.48 20.87
CA ILE A 130 -9.22 -15.67 19.51
C ILE A 130 -10.31 -15.57 18.46
N SER A 131 -11.45 -16.22 18.65
CA SER A 131 -12.59 -16.15 17.74
C SER A 131 -13.10 -14.75 17.55
N LYS A 132 -13.27 -14.01 18.65
CA LYS A 132 -13.67 -12.59 18.60
C LYS A 132 -12.65 -11.70 17.89
N GLN A 133 -11.36 -11.95 18.11
CA GLN A 133 -10.30 -11.21 17.44
C GLN A 133 -10.31 -11.48 15.92
N ILE A 134 -10.41 -12.73 15.49
CA ILE A 134 -10.50 -13.10 14.07
C ILE A 134 -11.70 -12.40 13.40
N LEU A 135 -12.89 -12.46 14.02
CA LEU A 135 -14.08 -11.78 13.51
C LEU A 135 -13.91 -10.26 13.46
N SER A 136 -13.28 -9.68 14.48
CA SER A 136 -12.96 -8.25 14.52
C SER A 136 -12.00 -7.87 13.41
N TYR A 137 -10.92 -8.63 13.18
CA TYR A 137 -10.00 -8.41 12.08
C TYR A 137 -10.67 -8.55 10.71
N ALA A 138 -11.51 -9.58 10.52
CA ALA A 138 -12.26 -9.77 9.28
C ALA A 138 -13.19 -8.59 8.98
N SER A 139 -13.92 -8.08 9.99
CA SER A 139 -14.81 -6.92 9.84
C SER A 139 -14.03 -5.63 9.57
N SER A 140 -12.91 -5.43 10.26
CA SER A 140 -12.02 -4.30 10.07
C SER A 140 -11.36 -4.31 8.70
N PHE A 141 -10.96 -5.50 8.23
CA PHE A 141 -10.43 -5.71 6.89
C PHE A 141 -11.44 -5.31 5.81
N THR A 142 -12.70 -5.72 5.95
CA THR A 142 -13.77 -5.35 5.00
C THR A 142 -13.99 -3.83 4.94
N LYS A 143 -14.05 -3.17 6.09
CA LYS A 143 -14.22 -1.70 6.16
C LYS A 143 -13.01 -0.95 5.61
N SER A 144 -11.82 -1.34 6.02
CA SER A 144 -10.56 -0.73 5.57
C SER A 144 -10.30 -0.99 4.11
N GLY A 145 -10.65 -2.19 3.61
CA GLY A 145 -10.53 -2.56 2.22
C GLY A 145 -11.40 -1.70 1.30
N ALA A 146 -12.66 -1.43 1.67
CA ALA A 146 -13.53 -0.56 0.90
C ALA A 146 -12.98 0.88 0.82
N LYS A 147 -12.52 1.43 1.94
CA LYS A 147 -11.86 2.74 1.96
C LYS A 147 -10.61 2.75 1.08
N PHE A 148 -9.78 1.73 1.20
CA PHE A 148 -8.56 1.60 0.41
C PHE A 148 -8.84 1.57 -1.11
N LEU A 149 -9.89 0.85 -1.56
CA LEU A 149 -10.29 0.85 -2.96
C LEU A 149 -10.71 2.25 -3.43
N ILE A 150 -11.43 3.02 -2.60
CA ILE A 150 -11.78 4.41 -2.90
C ILE A 150 -10.50 5.26 -3.03
N ASP A 151 -9.59 5.14 -2.08
CA ASP A 151 -8.32 5.88 -2.09
C ASP A 151 -7.49 5.52 -3.33
N MET A 152 -7.48 4.24 -3.76
CA MET A 152 -6.83 3.80 -5.01
C MET A 152 -7.42 4.47 -6.25
N VAL A 153 -8.76 4.54 -6.36
CA VAL A 153 -9.43 5.22 -7.47
C VAL A 153 -9.06 6.71 -7.48
N LEU A 154 -9.05 7.34 -6.32
CA LEU A 154 -8.64 8.73 -6.19
C LEU A 154 -7.17 8.95 -6.57
N ILE A 155 -6.27 8.04 -6.14
CA ILE A 155 -4.86 8.06 -6.57
C ILE A 155 -4.77 7.99 -8.10
N CYS A 156 -5.52 7.09 -8.76
CA CYS A 156 -5.53 6.99 -10.22
C CYS A 156 -5.96 8.29 -10.88
N VAL A 157 -7.02 8.94 -10.37
CA VAL A 157 -7.52 10.19 -10.90
C VAL A 157 -6.49 11.31 -10.75
N PHE A 158 -5.95 11.49 -9.54
CA PHE A 158 -4.92 12.52 -9.31
C PHE A 158 -3.63 12.23 -10.08
N TYR A 159 -3.23 10.97 -10.18
CA TYR A 159 -2.07 10.54 -10.96
C TYR A 159 -2.23 10.83 -12.45
N PHE A 160 -3.42 10.56 -13.00
CA PHE A 160 -3.75 10.92 -14.38
C PHE A 160 -3.60 12.44 -14.62
N PHE A 161 -4.20 13.26 -13.75
CA PHE A 161 -4.10 14.71 -13.88
C PHE A 161 -2.69 15.23 -13.62
N ALA A 162 -1.94 14.61 -12.72
CA ALA A 162 -0.53 14.95 -12.49
C ALA A 162 0.34 14.66 -13.72
N ASN A 163 0.09 13.55 -14.44
CA ASN A 163 0.78 13.27 -15.71
C ASN A 163 0.32 14.21 -16.84
N LEU A 164 -0.95 14.62 -16.85
CA LEU A 164 -1.50 15.46 -17.90
C LEU A 164 -1.06 16.92 -17.77
N TYR A 165 -1.09 17.46 -16.55
CA TYR A 165 -0.85 18.89 -16.27
C TYR A 165 0.39 19.15 -15.41
N GLY A 166 1.12 18.11 -15.01
CA GLY A 166 2.26 18.27 -14.09
C GLY A 166 3.36 19.17 -14.62
N THR A 167 3.63 19.12 -15.93
CA THR A 167 4.63 20.00 -16.56
C THR A 167 4.22 21.47 -16.45
N GLU A 168 2.95 21.79 -16.74
CA GLU A 168 2.42 23.15 -16.64
C GLU A 168 2.44 23.64 -15.19
N LEU A 169 2.08 22.76 -14.24
CA LEU A 169 2.14 23.07 -12.81
C LEU A 169 3.56 23.38 -12.34
N VAL A 170 4.54 22.57 -12.75
CA VAL A 170 5.95 22.81 -12.41
C VAL A 170 6.44 24.13 -12.99
N ILE A 171 6.13 24.44 -14.25
CA ILE A 171 6.48 25.74 -14.88
C ILE A 171 5.85 26.90 -14.10
N TYR A 172 4.59 26.77 -13.72
CA TYR A 172 3.89 27.79 -12.93
C TYR A 172 4.53 27.98 -11.55
N LEU A 173 4.82 26.90 -10.84
CA LEU A 173 5.49 26.95 -9.53
C LEU A 173 6.87 27.60 -9.63
N LYS A 174 7.66 27.28 -10.66
CA LYS A 174 8.96 27.92 -10.92
C LYS A 174 8.86 29.42 -11.18
N SER A 175 7.72 29.91 -11.66
CA SER A 175 7.52 31.33 -11.89
C SER A 175 7.21 32.14 -10.62
N ILE A 176 6.72 31.44 -9.57
CA ILE A 176 6.33 32.08 -8.30
C ILE A 176 7.44 31.99 -7.24
N ILE A 177 8.22 30.90 -7.26
CA ILE A 177 9.26 30.67 -6.27
C ILE A 177 10.46 31.59 -6.54
N PRO A 178 10.86 32.43 -5.59
CA PRO A 178 11.97 33.38 -5.75
C PRO A 178 13.34 32.72 -5.51
N ILE A 179 13.62 31.63 -6.25
CA ILE A 179 14.90 30.89 -6.19
C ILE A 179 15.49 30.90 -7.61
N ASP A 180 16.81 30.77 -7.71
CA ASP A 180 17.48 30.62 -9.00
C ASP A 180 16.88 29.43 -9.78
N LYS A 181 16.50 29.69 -11.03
CA LYS A 181 15.84 28.67 -11.87
C LYS A 181 16.69 27.43 -12.08
N LYS A 182 18.01 27.61 -12.19
CA LYS A 182 18.96 26.52 -12.41
C LYS A 182 19.03 25.64 -11.15
N GLU A 183 19.15 26.24 -9.98
CA GLU A 183 19.20 25.56 -8.70
C GLU A 183 17.90 24.77 -8.44
N LEU A 184 16.76 25.37 -8.79
CA LEU A 184 15.45 24.71 -8.68
C LEU A 184 15.32 23.53 -9.67
N ASP A 185 15.85 23.66 -10.89
CA ASP A 185 15.85 22.60 -11.89
C ASP A 185 16.73 21.43 -11.44
N ASP A 186 17.89 21.69 -10.87
CA ASP A 186 18.80 20.67 -10.35
C ASP A 186 18.13 19.89 -9.20
N VAL A 187 17.50 20.58 -8.25
CA VAL A 187 16.77 19.96 -7.14
C VAL A 187 15.59 19.11 -7.63
N LEU A 188 14.77 19.63 -8.54
CA LEU A 188 13.62 18.88 -9.08
C LEU A 188 14.05 17.64 -9.87
N SER A 189 15.15 17.73 -10.62
CA SER A 189 15.73 16.61 -11.34
C SER A 189 16.23 15.54 -10.38
N GLU A 190 16.95 15.95 -9.32
CA GLU A 190 17.45 15.00 -8.31
C GLU A 190 16.32 14.31 -7.56
N VAL A 191 15.30 15.06 -7.12
CA VAL A 191 14.10 14.47 -6.50
C VAL A 191 13.43 13.48 -7.45
N GLY A 192 13.29 13.82 -8.73
CA GLY A 192 12.72 12.94 -9.75
C GLY A 192 13.51 11.63 -9.90
N ASN A 193 14.83 11.73 -9.96
CA ASN A 193 15.72 10.57 -10.08
C ASN A 193 15.63 9.66 -8.84
N VAL A 194 15.70 10.24 -7.64
CA VAL A 194 15.58 9.48 -6.38
C VAL A 194 14.22 8.77 -6.32
N MET A 195 13.12 9.47 -6.62
CA MET A 195 11.78 8.88 -6.61
C MET A 195 11.65 7.74 -7.63
N ALA A 196 12.21 7.90 -8.83
CA ALA A 196 12.20 6.85 -9.85
C ALA A 196 12.99 5.62 -9.38
N VAL A 197 14.21 5.81 -8.86
CA VAL A 197 15.04 4.71 -8.34
C VAL A 197 14.33 3.96 -7.21
N VAL A 198 13.76 4.68 -6.25
CA VAL A 198 13.02 4.08 -5.13
C VAL A 198 11.84 3.25 -5.64
N LEU A 199 10.99 3.83 -6.51
CA LEU A 199 9.82 3.14 -7.05
C LEU A 199 10.21 1.87 -7.80
N TYR A 200 11.18 1.96 -8.73
CA TYR A 200 11.61 0.80 -9.51
C TYR A 200 12.25 -0.27 -8.65
N SER A 201 13.08 0.12 -7.69
CA SER A 201 13.71 -0.82 -6.75
C SER A 201 12.67 -1.56 -5.92
N MET A 202 11.67 -0.85 -5.39
CA MET A 202 10.59 -1.45 -4.62
C MET A 202 9.82 -2.49 -5.44
N VAL A 203 9.49 -2.18 -6.70
CA VAL A 203 8.75 -3.09 -7.59
C VAL A 203 9.60 -4.34 -7.90
N ILE A 204 10.87 -4.16 -8.26
CA ILE A 204 11.76 -5.28 -8.57
C ILE A 204 11.92 -6.20 -7.36
N VAL A 205 12.16 -5.62 -6.19
CA VAL A 205 12.31 -6.38 -4.94
C VAL A 205 11.01 -7.12 -4.60
N ALA A 206 9.86 -6.47 -4.72
CA ALA A 206 8.55 -7.07 -4.46
C ALA A 206 8.27 -8.26 -5.38
N ILE A 207 8.53 -8.13 -6.69
CA ILE A 207 8.36 -9.21 -7.66
C ILE A 207 9.29 -10.38 -7.32
N PHE A 208 10.55 -10.10 -7.02
CA PHE A 208 11.54 -11.15 -6.70
C PHE A 208 11.18 -11.88 -5.41
N GLN A 209 10.83 -11.15 -4.35
CA GLN A 209 10.41 -11.73 -3.08
C GLN A 209 9.11 -12.55 -3.23
N GLY A 210 8.12 -12.01 -3.97
CA GLY A 210 6.87 -12.73 -4.23
C GLY A 210 7.10 -14.01 -5.04
N ALA A 211 7.95 -13.96 -6.07
CA ALA A 211 8.29 -15.14 -6.87
C ALA A 211 8.98 -16.23 -6.02
N LEU A 212 9.96 -15.85 -5.20
CA LEU A 212 10.64 -16.80 -4.30
C LEU A 212 9.67 -17.42 -3.30
N PHE A 213 8.86 -16.61 -2.64
CA PHE A 213 7.89 -17.10 -1.65
C PHE A 213 6.83 -18.00 -2.30
N GLY A 214 6.32 -17.61 -3.47
CA GLY A 214 5.37 -18.41 -4.24
C GLY A 214 5.96 -19.77 -4.64
N LEU A 215 7.20 -19.82 -5.10
CA LEU A 215 7.89 -21.08 -5.41
C LEU A 215 8.03 -21.97 -4.17
N ILE A 216 8.46 -21.41 -3.04
CA ILE A 216 8.60 -22.17 -1.79
C ILE A 216 7.26 -22.76 -1.36
N THR A 217 6.19 -21.96 -1.37
CA THR A 217 4.86 -22.42 -0.93
C THR A 217 4.25 -23.49 -1.84
N MET A 218 4.59 -23.47 -3.15
CA MET A 218 4.20 -24.55 -4.08
C MET A 218 4.76 -25.92 -3.65
N PHE A 219 6.00 -25.99 -3.14
CA PHE A 219 6.58 -27.24 -2.66
C PHE A 219 5.82 -27.83 -1.45
N TYR A 220 5.13 -26.96 -0.70
CA TYR A 220 4.31 -27.39 0.44
C TYR A 220 2.83 -27.64 0.07
N GLY A 221 2.49 -27.61 -1.24
CA GLY A 221 1.14 -27.89 -1.71
C GLY A 221 0.15 -26.75 -1.62
N TYR A 222 0.62 -25.51 -1.36
CA TYR A 222 -0.21 -24.32 -1.36
C TYR A 222 -0.30 -23.70 -2.77
N ASP A 223 -1.29 -22.82 -2.97
CA ASP A 223 -1.36 -22.00 -4.19
C ASP A 223 -0.22 -20.97 -4.22
N GLY A 224 0.87 -21.32 -4.90
CA GLY A 224 2.07 -20.49 -4.96
C GLY A 224 1.86 -19.15 -5.68
N ILE A 225 0.91 -19.08 -6.63
CA ILE A 225 0.60 -17.82 -7.31
C ILE A 225 -0.05 -16.86 -6.32
N LEU A 226 -1.08 -17.34 -5.63
CA LEU A 226 -1.78 -16.54 -4.61
C LEU A 226 -0.83 -16.09 -3.51
N MET A 227 -0.06 -17.01 -2.93
CA MET A 227 0.89 -16.72 -1.84
C MET A 227 1.98 -15.76 -2.31
N GLY A 228 2.51 -15.95 -3.51
CA GLY A 228 3.50 -15.07 -4.10
C GLY A 228 2.98 -13.64 -4.33
N VAL A 229 1.75 -13.49 -4.83
CA VAL A 229 1.13 -12.17 -5.04
C VAL A 229 0.85 -11.48 -3.72
N ILE A 230 0.31 -12.20 -2.72
CA ILE A 230 0.07 -11.63 -1.38
C ILE A 230 1.39 -11.14 -0.78
N PHE A 231 2.46 -11.94 -0.89
CA PHE A 231 3.77 -11.57 -0.36
C PHE A 231 4.36 -10.36 -1.10
N ALA A 232 4.31 -10.34 -2.44
CA ALA A 232 4.78 -9.22 -3.25
C ALA A 232 4.06 -7.92 -2.89
N VAL A 233 2.74 -7.96 -2.77
CA VAL A 233 1.93 -6.79 -2.40
C VAL A 233 2.24 -6.32 -0.98
N SER A 234 2.37 -7.25 -0.04
CA SER A 234 2.72 -6.92 1.36
C SER A 234 4.10 -6.27 1.46
N SER A 235 5.07 -6.71 0.66
CA SER A 235 6.44 -6.17 0.68
C SER A 235 6.56 -4.76 0.09
N LEU A 236 5.54 -4.28 -0.64
CA LEU A 236 5.47 -2.88 -1.09
C LEU A 236 5.18 -1.91 0.07
N ILE A 237 4.69 -2.42 1.21
CA ILE A 237 4.42 -1.60 2.40
C ILE A 237 5.66 -1.64 3.31
N PRO A 238 6.48 -0.57 3.37
CA PRO A 238 7.66 -0.56 4.21
C PRO A 238 7.28 -0.74 5.69
N ALA A 239 8.07 -1.52 6.42
CA ALA A 239 7.92 -1.88 7.83
C ALA A 239 6.79 -2.89 8.17
N ILE A 240 5.85 -3.18 7.30
CA ILE A 240 4.75 -4.11 7.55
C ILE A 240 4.93 -5.40 6.72
N GLY A 241 5.53 -5.30 5.54
CA GLY A 241 5.55 -6.36 4.53
C GLY A 241 6.11 -7.70 4.99
N GLY A 242 7.18 -7.70 5.77
CA GLY A 242 7.73 -8.94 6.32
C GLY A 242 6.98 -9.43 7.57
N ALA A 243 6.59 -8.52 8.46
CA ALA A 243 5.99 -8.87 9.75
C ALA A 243 4.61 -9.53 9.63
N LEU A 244 3.80 -9.15 8.63
CA LEU A 244 2.45 -9.71 8.42
C LEU A 244 2.43 -11.20 8.04
N ILE A 245 3.55 -11.74 7.58
CA ILE A 245 3.62 -13.11 7.07
C ILE A 245 4.35 -14.04 8.06
N TYR A 246 5.12 -13.46 9.00
CA TYR A 246 5.82 -14.20 10.05
C TYR A 246 5.02 -14.31 11.36
N VAL A 247 3.81 -13.74 11.44
CA VAL A 247 2.86 -13.87 12.55
C VAL A 247 1.74 -14.83 12.17
#